data_f7e7110169dc173768da98ef45ca38d9
#
_entry.id   f7e7110169dc173768da98ef45ca38d9
#
_cell.length_a   1.000
_cell.length_b   1.000
_cell.length_c   1.000
_cell.angle_alpha   90.00
_cell.angle_beta   90.00
_cell.angle_gamma   90.00
#
_symmetry.space_group_name_H-M   'P 1'
#
loop_
_entity.id
_entity.type
_entity.pdbx_description
1 polymer ?
#
loop_
_entity_poly.entity_id
_entity_poly.type
_entity_poly.pdbx_seq_one_letter_code
_entity_poly.pdbx_strand_id
1 'polypeptide(L)'
;MFDNDDTSSMQRSHDTQDARVQTDAYTGALLRHIGGLEDEVARLRAALREKEALEQSVARLREANEHLVVAAVSAQGLRDDAEATNRRQNEFLAMLAHELRNPLVPISMSSMMLERSANATPQLLNFTKVIRRQVDHMAHLLDDLLDAARISSGKITLNPEPLSVVATIDQALETVLPRIVERSQHFELDLPADLKKQALGVRADRVRLTQVLTNLIGNASKYTGDGGRIVLQVRLEGNEVVATVIDNGTGIAPEVLPHIFDLFTQGPRSLARSEGGLGVGLNVVRNLVGMHGGTITADSAGVGQGSRFTLRLPACALPEAAPPRVEQQAPAGDCCRVLIIEDNADACDTLKAFFDMEGHTVSIAHDGQAGLDLLLNERFDVVVCDIGLPGMDGLEVMRRLRASARGAHPVTIGLSGYGQAEDRARAASAGFDHYLVKPVDPDALLALVAARV
;
A
#
# COMPACT_ATOMS: atom_id res chain seq x y z
N MET A 1 -96.48 70.64 -70.63
CA MET A 1 -95.78 71.65 -69.75
C MET A 1 -95.91 71.18 -68.41
N PHE A 2 -94.89 71.08 -67.80
CA PHE A 2 -94.61 70.50 -66.43
C PHE A 2 -94.17 68.99 -66.35
N ASP A 3 -93.16 68.78 -65.57
CA ASP A 3 -92.61 67.56 -65.03
C ASP A 3 -91.58 66.79 -65.84
N ASN A 4 -90.35 67.23 -65.71
CA ASN A 4 -89.19 66.35 -65.99
C ASN A 4 -87.90 66.69 -65.16
N ASP A 5 -88.00 67.33 -63.98
CA ASP A 5 -86.80 67.76 -63.20
C ASP A 5 -86.62 67.02 -61.91
N ASP A 6 -87.52 66.17 -61.46
CA ASP A 6 -87.47 65.54 -60.10
C ASP A 6 -86.80 64.13 -60.07
N THR A 7 -86.77 63.44 -61.22
CA THR A 7 -86.17 62.09 -61.29
C THR A 7 -84.61 62.10 -61.37
N SER A 8 -84.02 63.18 -61.88
CA SER A 8 -82.56 63.33 -62.07
C SER A 8 -81.83 63.65 -60.73
N SER A 9 -82.52 64.34 -59.80
CA SER A 9 -81.95 64.67 -58.48
C SER A 9 -81.94 63.46 -57.52
N MET A 10 -82.97 62.59 -57.58
CA MET A 10 -82.99 61.33 -56.78
C MET A 10 -81.99 60.30 -57.26
N GLN A 11 -81.72 60.17 -58.53
CA GLN A 11 -80.75 59.25 -59.11
C GLN A 11 -79.31 59.64 -58.75
N ARG A 12 -78.98 60.94 -58.83
CA ARG A 12 -77.62 61.44 -58.34
C ARG A 12 -77.39 61.31 -56.83
N SER A 13 -78.49 61.41 -56.04
CA SER A 13 -78.42 61.20 -54.60
C SER A 13 -78.15 59.72 -54.25
N HIS A 14 -78.74 58.75 -54.95
CA HIS A 14 -78.53 57.32 -54.79
C HIS A 14 -77.14 56.89 -55.26
N ASP A 15 -76.64 57.35 -56.41
CA ASP A 15 -75.33 57.06 -56.94
C ASP A 15 -74.21 57.61 -56.02
N THR A 16 -74.41 58.80 -55.40
CA THR A 16 -73.46 59.35 -54.41
C THR A 16 -73.51 58.65 -53.09
N GLN A 17 -74.64 58.07 -52.67
CA GLN A 17 -74.78 57.30 -51.45
C GLN A 17 -74.19 55.91 -51.62
N ASP A 18 -74.36 55.23 -52.74
CA ASP A 18 -73.74 53.95 -53.08
C ASP A 18 -72.25 54.06 -53.24
N ALA A 19 -71.72 55.14 -53.85
CA ALA A 19 -70.30 55.42 -53.96
C ALA A 19 -69.66 55.66 -52.58
N ARG A 20 -70.35 56.33 -51.65
CA ARG A 20 -69.89 56.47 -50.23
C ARG A 20 -69.87 55.16 -49.49
N VAL A 21 -70.92 54.33 -49.60
CA VAL A 21 -71.00 53.01 -48.97
C VAL A 21 -69.89 52.08 -49.49
N GLN A 22 -69.62 52.09 -50.81
CA GLN A 22 -68.48 51.32 -51.38
C GLN A 22 -67.11 51.82 -50.90
N THR A 23 -66.94 53.17 -50.81
CA THR A 23 -65.71 53.78 -50.33
C THR A 23 -65.47 53.43 -48.84
N ASP A 24 -66.55 53.50 -48.01
CA ASP A 24 -66.45 53.14 -46.57
C ASP A 24 -66.20 51.64 -46.39
N ALA A 25 -66.81 50.77 -47.18
CA ALA A 25 -66.54 49.32 -47.19
C ALA A 25 -65.12 49.03 -47.63
N TYR A 26 -64.59 49.69 -48.63
CA TYR A 26 -63.19 49.53 -49.08
C TYR A 26 -62.20 50.06 -48.05
N THR A 27 -62.44 51.21 -47.41
CA THR A 27 -61.65 51.79 -46.37
C THR A 27 -61.66 50.91 -45.16
N GLY A 28 -62.79 50.31 -44.75
CA GLY A 28 -62.88 49.35 -43.66
C GLY A 28 -62.12 48.06 -43.94
N ALA A 29 -62.13 47.58 -45.21
CA ALA A 29 -61.35 46.43 -45.63
C ALA A 29 -59.84 46.71 -45.55
N LEU A 30 -59.43 47.90 -46.02
CA LEU A 30 -58.05 48.36 -46.01
C LEU A 30 -57.53 48.51 -44.54
N LEU A 31 -58.33 49.09 -43.66
CA LEU A 31 -57.97 49.23 -42.23
C LEU A 31 -57.80 47.87 -41.56
N ARG A 32 -58.67 46.88 -41.83
CA ARG A 32 -58.50 45.52 -41.33
C ARG A 32 -57.24 44.88 -41.88
N HIS A 33 -56.91 45.10 -43.15
CA HIS A 33 -55.66 44.56 -43.72
C HIS A 33 -54.43 45.22 -43.13
N ILE A 34 -54.44 46.53 -42.91
CA ILE A 34 -53.39 47.25 -42.21
C ILE A 34 -53.19 46.70 -40.76
N GLY A 35 -54.29 46.54 -40.01
CA GLY A 35 -54.25 45.97 -38.69
C GLY A 35 -53.65 44.53 -38.63
N GLY A 36 -54.02 43.70 -39.64
CA GLY A 36 -53.42 42.35 -39.80
C GLY A 36 -51.92 42.39 -40.08
N LEU A 37 -51.45 43.33 -40.89
CA LEU A 37 -50.04 43.54 -41.20
C LEU A 37 -49.27 44.08 -39.98
N GLU A 38 -49.89 44.99 -39.20
CA GLU A 38 -49.28 45.47 -37.93
C GLU A 38 -49.10 44.35 -36.90
N ASP A 39 -50.09 43.47 -36.74
CA ASP A 39 -50.02 42.31 -35.89
C ASP A 39 -48.92 41.32 -36.35
N GLU A 40 -48.79 41.10 -37.64
CA GLU A 40 -47.77 40.24 -38.24
C GLU A 40 -46.35 40.81 -38.03
N VAL A 41 -46.17 42.13 -38.24
CA VAL A 41 -44.96 42.85 -37.96
C VAL A 41 -44.58 42.77 -36.47
N ALA A 42 -45.60 42.89 -35.58
CA ALA A 42 -45.38 42.76 -34.15
C ALA A 42 -44.87 41.32 -33.77
N ARG A 43 -45.47 40.27 -34.36
CA ARG A 43 -45.06 38.88 -34.19
C ARG A 43 -43.63 38.63 -34.71
N LEU A 44 -43.32 39.11 -35.89
CA LEU A 44 -41.99 38.99 -36.49
C LEU A 44 -40.91 39.70 -35.66
N ARG A 45 -41.22 40.88 -35.12
CA ARG A 45 -40.31 41.61 -34.21
C ARG A 45 -40.08 40.86 -32.88
N ALA A 46 -41.13 40.21 -32.34
CA ALA A 46 -40.99 39.38 -31.14
C ALA A 46 -40.11 38.15 -31.41
N ALA A 47 -40.35 37.45 -32.53
CA ALA A 47 -39.55 36.29 -32.93
C ALA A 47 -38.08 36.65 -33.22
N LEU A 48 -37.84 37.84 -33.80
CA LEU A 48 -36.47 38.32 -34.04
C LEU A 48 -35.74 38.57 -32.72
N ARG A 49 -36.39 39.20 -31.73
CA ARG A 49 -35.79 39.43 -30.40
C ARG A 49 -35.49 38.13 -29.67
N GLU A 50 -36.37 37.14 -29.76
CA GLU A 50 -36.17 35.81 -29.19
C GLU A 50 -34.98 35.10 -29.84
N LYS A 51 -34.85 35.18 -31.16
CA LYS A 51 -33.71 34.64 -31.91
C LYS A 51 -32.40 35.32 -31.51
N GLU A 52 -32.36 36.64 -31.40
CA GLU A 52 -31.18 37.39 -30.96
C GLU A 52 -30.78 37.02 -29.53
N ALA A 53 -31.73 36.85 -28.60
CA ALA A 53 -31.47 36.40 -27.25
C ALA A 53 -30.90 34.95 -27.21
N LEU A 54 -31.41 34.07 -28.06
CA LEU A 54 -30.91 32.70 -28.20
C LEU A 54 -29.50 32.69 -28.78
N GLU A 55 -29.22 33.47 -29.80
CA GLU A 55 -27.87 33.59 -30.39
C GLU A 55 -26.86 34.10 -29.36
N GLN A 56 -27.22 35.10 -28.55
CA GLN A 56 -26.39 35.59 -27.45
C GLN A 56 -26.16 34.52 -26.39
N SER A 57 -27.19 33.73 -26.06
CA SER A 57 -27.06 32.62 -25.11
C SER A 57 -26.12 31.53 -25.61
N VAL A 58 -26.24 31.17 -26.90
CA VAL A 58 -25.37 30.20 -27.55
C VAL A 58 -23.90 30.69 -27.55
N ALA A 59 -23.68 31.98 -27.85
CA ALA A 59 -22.35 32.57 -27.84
C ALA A 59 -21.70 32.48 -26.42
N ARG A 60 -22.47 32.84 -25.38
CA ARG A 60 -21.99 32.73 -23.99
C ARG A 60 -21.68 31.28 -23.58
N LEU A 61 -22.52 30.33 -23.99
CA LEU A 61 -22.32 28.92 -23.73
C LEU A 61 -21.05 28.37 -24.42
N ARG A 62 -20.79 28.82 -25.66
CA ARG A 62 -19.56 28.45 -26.36
C ARG A 62 -18.30 29.01 -25.66
N GLU A 63 -18.31 30.27 -25.28
CA GLU A 63 -17.21 30.90 -24.54
C GLU A 63 -16.97 30.20 -23.20
N ALA A 64 -18.04 29.93 -22.43
CA ALA A 64 -17.92 29.18 -21.17
C ALA A 64 -17.39 27.76 -21.40
N ASN A 65 -17.79 27.08 -22.44
CA ASN A 65 -17.30 25.73 -22.77
C ASN A 65 -15.82 25.75 -23.18
N GLU A 66 -15.38 26.74 -23.95
CA GLU A 66 -13.95 26.92 -24.27
C GLU A 66 -13.10 27.14 -23.02
N HIS A 67 -13.56 28.00 -22.09
CA HIS A 67 -12.89 28.20 -20.81
C HIS A 67 -12.83 26.92 -19.95
N LEU A 68 -13.91 26.14 -19.92
CA LEU A 68 -13.96 24.86 -19.20
C LEU A 68 -12.99 23.83 -19.80
N VAL A 69 -12.92 23.75 -21.12
CA VAL A 69 -11.98 22.85 -21.81
C VAL A 69 -10.52 23.22 -21.49
N VAL A 70 -10.17 24.50 -21.56
CA VAL A 70 -8.82 24.97 -21.23
C VAL A 70 -8.49 24.70 -19.76
N ALA A 71 -9.42 24.96 -18.84
CA ALA A 71 -9.22 24.69 -17.43
C ALA A 71 -9.06 23.18 -17.15
N ALA A 72 -9.86 22.34 -17.80
CA ALA A 72 -9.76 20.88 -17.68
C ALA A 72 -8.41 20.34 -18.20
N VAL A 73 -7.95 20.82 -19.36
CA VAL A 73 -6.65 20.42 -19.92
C VAL A 73 -5.50 20.87 -19.00
N SER A 74 -5.57 22.10 -18.47
CA SER A 74 -4.56 22.60 -17.53
C SER A 74 -4.55 21.82 -16.22
N ALA A 75 -5.71 21.50 -15.66
CA ALA A 75 -5.83 20.69 -14.46
C ALA A 75 -5.28 19.25 -14.68
N GLN A 76 -5.54 18.66 -15.85
CA GLN A 76 -5.00 17.36 -16.21
C GLN A 76 -3.47 17.40 -16.31
N GLY A 77 -2.90 18.43 -16.97
CA GLY A 77 -1.44 18.60 -17.05
C GLY A 77 -0.77 18.73 -15.68
N LEU A 78 -1.34 19.53 -14.78
CA LEU A 78 -0.83 19.65 -13.40
C LEU A 78 -0.92 18.34 -12.63
N ARG A 79 -1.97 17.58 -12.83
CA ARG A 79 -2.12 16.25 -12.22
C ARG A 79 -1.07 15.27 -12.73
N ASP A 80 -0.88 15.21 -14.05
CA ASP A 80 0.10 14.31 -14.68
C ASP A 80 1.53 14.64 -14.22
N ASP A 81 1.88 15.93 -14.08
CA ASP A 81 3.16 16.38 -13.55
C ASP A 81 3.34 16.01 -12.07
N ALA A 82 2.29 16.16 -11.26
CA ALA A 82 2.31 15.76 -9.85
C ALA A 82 2.45 14.24 -9.70
N GLU A 83 1.75 13.46 -10.49
CA GLU A 83 1.85 11.98 -10.51
C GLU A 83 3.25 11.53 -10.98
N ALA A 84 3.84 12.18 -11.99
CA ALA A 84 5.19 11.89 -12.45
C ALA A 84 6.25 12.21 -11.39
N THR A 85 6.09 13.33 -10.68
CA THR A 85 6.99 13.72 -9.59
C THR A 85 6.90 12.76 -8.42
N ASN A 86 5.68 12.37 -8.01
CA ASN A 86 5.45 11.38 -6.97
C ASN A 86 6.07 10.02 -7.34
N ARG A 87 5.92 9.59 -8.59
CA ARG A 87 6.51 8.34 -9.08
C ARG A 87 8.04 8.34 -8.98
N ARG A 88 8.70 9.42 -9.43
CA ARG A 88 10.17 9.57 -9.31
C ARG A 88 10.63 9.58 -7.86
N GLN A 89 9.90 10.27 -6.98
CA GLN A 89 10.20 10.30 -5.55
C GLN A 89 10.10 8.90 -4.92
N ASN A 90 9.09 8.12 -5.27
CA ASN A 90 8.91 6.76 -4.77
C ASN A 90 9.99 5.80 -5.31
N GLU A 91 10.39 5.92 -6.58
CA GLU A 91 11.49 5.15 -7.17
C GLU A 91 12.83 5.49 -6.49
N PHE A 92 13.08 6.77 -6.21
CA PHE A 92 14.26 7.20 -5.47
C PHE A 92 14.29 6.66 -4.03
N LEU A 93 13.16 6.69 -3.31
CA LEU A 93 13.06 6.13 -1.96
C LEU A 93 13.28 4.61 -1.96
N ALA A 94 12.75 3.89 -2.96
CA ALA A 94 12.95 2.46 -3.11
C ALA A 94 14.43 2.11 -3.34
N MET A 95 15.11 2.87 -4.20
CA MET A 95 16.55 2.71 -4.47
C MET A 95 17.38 3.02 -3.23
N LEU A 96 17.12 4.14 -2.54
CA LEU A 96 17.83 4.51 -1.31
C LEU A 96 17.71 3.45 -0.24
N ALA A 97 16.51 2.90 -0.03
CA ALA A 97 16.31 1.88 0.99
C ALA A 97 17.08 0.58 0.66
N HIS A 98 17.17 0.22 -0.64
CA HIS A 98 18.00 -0.90 -1.07
C HIS A 98 19.49 -0.65 -0.78
N GLU A 99 20.01 0.51 -1.18
CA GLU A 99 21.41 0.90 -0.95
C GLU A 99 21.76 1.03 0.56
N LEU A 100 20.81 1.45 1.40
CA LEU A 100 21.01 1.51 2.83
C LEU A 100 20.88 0.15 3.53
N ARG A 101 20.11 -0.80 2.98
CA ARG A 101 19.98 -2.15 3.51
C ARG A 101 21.26 -2.99 3.30
N ASN A 102 21.93 -2.80 2.16
CA ASN A 102 23.12 -3.56 1.81
C ASN A 102 24.23 -3.49 2.88
N PRO A 103 24.63 -2.32 3.42
CA PRO A 103 25.65 -2.25 4.49
C PRO A 103 25.19 -2.80 5.85
N LEU A 104 23.87 -2.95 6.08
CA LEU A 104 23.39 -3.49 7.34
C LEU A 104 23.67 -5.00 7.49
N VAL A 105 23.73 -5.74 6.37
CA VAL A 105 23.99 -7.18 6.37
C VAL A 105 25.37 -7.49 6.98
N PRO A 106 26.50 -6.95 6.47
CA PRO A 106 27.82 -7.22 7.04
C PRO A 106 27.94 -6.70 8.48
N ILE A 107 27.31 -5.58 8.84
CA ILE A 107 27.34 -5.07 10.22
C ILE A 107 26.61 -6.02 11.18
N SER A 108 25.42 -6.51 10.80
CA SER A 108 24.65 -7.46 11.61
C SER A 108 25.42 -8.77 11.83
N MET A 109 25.94 -9.35 10.75
CA MET A 109 26.69 -10.60 10.83
C MET A 109 28.00 -10.46 11.61
N SER A 110 28.75 -9.37 11.41
CA SER A 110 29.98 -9.10 12.17
C SER A 110 29.68 -8.96 13.67
N SER A 111 28.58 -8.29 14.03
CA SER A 111 28.14 -8.17 15.42
C SER A 111 27.83 -9.54 16.02
N MET A 112 27.17 -10.43 15.27
CA MET A 112 26.88 -11.79 15.73
C MET A 112 28.12 -12.66 15.86
N MET A 113 29.06 -12.57 14.91
CA MET A 113 30.35 -13.30 15.02
C MET A 113 31.13 -12.91 16.26
N LEU A 114 31.12 -11.62 16.61
CA LEU A 114 31.69 -11.13 17.85
C LEU A 114 30.96 -11.69 19.09
N GLU A 115 29.62 -11.79 19.05
CA GLU A 115 28.85 -12.41 20.15
C GLU A 115 29.17 -13.90 20.35
N ARG A 116 29.42 -14.65 19.27
CA ARG A 116 29.74 -16.08 19.28
C ARG A 116 31.21 -16.36 19.54
N SER A 117 32.07 -15.34 19.57
CA SER A 117 33.50 -15.51 19.79
C SER A 117 33.79 -16.01 21.22
N ALA A 118 34.54 -17.09 21.35
CA ALA A 118 34.93 -17.69 22.65
C ALA A 118 35.76 -16.74 23.56
N ASN A 119 36.34 -15.68 22.99
CA ASN A 119 37.15 -14.68 23.68
C ASN A 119 36.40 -13.36 23.92
N ALA A 120 35.08 -13.30 23.68
CA ALA A 120 34.31 -12.08 23.86
C ALA A 120 34.21 -11.68 25.33
N THR A 121 34.70 -10.49 25.67
CA THR A 121 34.52 -9.93 27.02
C THR A 121 33.04 -9.51 27.21
N PRO A 122 32.54 -9.46 28.49
CA PRO A 122 31.19 -9.00 28.77
C PRO A 122 30.87 -7.60 28.21
N GLN A 123 31.88 -6.72 28.16
CA GLN A 123 31.76 -5.40 27.57
C GLN A 123 31.59 -5.45 26.05
N LEU A 124 32.37 -6.30 25.37
CA LEU A 124 32.28 -6.51 23.93
C LEU A 124 30.89 -7.08 23.57
N LEU A 125 30.42 -8.08 24.32
CA LEU A 125 29.07 -8.65 24.14
C LEU A 125 27.95 -7.59 24.31
N ASN A 126 28.13 -6.64 25.21
CA ASN A 126 27.16 -5.58 25.37
C ASN A 126 27.18 -4.60 24.19
N PHE A 127 28.36 -4.26 23.66
CA PHE A 127 28.46 -3.41 22.46
C PHE A 127 27.88 -4.08 21.23
N THR A 128 28.13 -5.37 21.02
CA THR A 128 27.56 -6.11 19.88
C THR A 128 26.04 -6.18 19.95
N LYS A 129 25.46 -6.40 21.13
CA LYS A 129 23.98 -6.31 21.31
C LYS A 129 23.41 -4.94 20.97
N VAL A 130 24.13 -3.86 21.33
CA VAL A 130 23.71 -2.50 20.98
C VAL A 130 23.77 -2.30 19.47
N ILE A 131 24.85 -2.73 18.81
CA ILE A 131 25.01 -2.62 17.36
C ILE A 131 23.89 -3.39 16.66
N ARG A 132 23.66 -4.65 17.02
CA ARG A 132 22.59 -5.46 16.42
C ARG A 132 21.23 -4.80 16.57
N ARG A 133 20.89 -4.33 17.76
CA ARG A 133 19.62 -3.63 17.99
C ARG A 133 19.47 -2.38 17.11
N GLN A 134 20.56 -1.63 16.85
CA GLN A 134 20.53 -0.46 15.97
C GLN A 134 20.37 -0.87 14.49
N VAL A 135 21.04 -1.95 14.08
CA VAL A 135 20.90 -2.50 12.71
C VAL A 135 19.47 -2.97 12.47
N ASP A 136 18.90 -3.74 13.39
CA ASP A 136 17.52 -4.22 13.30
C ASP A 136 16.54 -3.04 13.25
N HIS A 137 16.79 -2.02 14.05
CA HIS A 137 15.98 -0.80 14.03
C HIS A 137 16.05 -0.07 12.69
N MET A 138 17.25 0.08 12.10
CA MET A 138 17.43 0.70 10.79
C MET A 138 16.75 -0.12 9.68
N ALA A 139 16.86 -1.44 9.72
CA ALA A 139 16.20 -2.33 8.77
C ALA A 139 14.66 -2.14 8.79
N HIS A 140 14.06 -2.12 9.98
CA HIS A 140 12.62 -1.87 10.13
C HIS A 140 12.21 -0.49 9.61
N LEU A 141 13.01 0.56 9.87
CA LEU A 141 12.71 1.91 9.34
C LEU A 141 12.77 1.96 7.81
N LEU A 142 13.71 1.23 7.22
CA LEU A 142 13.83 1.12 5.76
C LEU A 142 12.65 0.35 5.15
N ASP A 143 12.23 -0.73 5.79
CA ASP A 143 11.08 -1.52 5.35
C ASP A 143 9.79 -0.70 5.41
N ASP A 144 9.56 0.04 6.50
CA ASP A 144 8.43 0.94 6.65
C ASP A 144 8.43 2.02 5.55
N LEU A 145 9.59 2.60 5.24
CA LEU A 145 9.73 3.61 4.19
C LEU A 145 9.44 3.04 2.80
N LEU A 146 9.97 1.84 2.51
CA LEU A 146 9.71 1.13 1.27
C LEU A 146 8.24 0.77 1.10
N ASP A 147 7.60 0.27 2.16
CA ASP A 147 6.19 -0.07 2.13
C ASP A 147 5.33 1.18 1.88
N ALA A 148 5.63 2.31 2.53
CA ALA A 148 4.95 3.58 2.26
C ALA A 148 5.11 4.06 0.81
N ALA A 149 6.32 3.97 0.26
CA ALA A 149 6.60 4.33 -1.13
C ALA A 149 5.84 3.43 -2.13
N ARG A 150 5.76 2.12 -1.85
CA ARG A 150 5.02 1.15 -2.67
C ARG A 150 3.51 1.31 -2.57
N ILE A 151 2.99 1.61 -1.39
CA ILE A 151 1.57 1.94 -1.17
C ILE A 151 1.22 3.19 -1.98
N SER A 152 2.00 4.26 -1.83
CA SER A 152 1.78 5.53 -2.54
C SER A 152 1.81 5.38 -4.06
N SER A 153 2.62 4.46 -4.58
CA SER A 153 2.71 4.17 -6.02
C SER A 153 1.71 3.12 -6.53
N GLY A 154 0.85 2.58 -5.66
CA GLY A 154 -0.11 1.52 -6.02
C GLY A 154 0.53 0.20 -6.45
N LYS A 155 1.79 -0.03 -6.08
CA LYS A 155 2.58 -1.21 -6.49
C LYS A 155 2.48 -2.38 -5.51
N ILE A 156 1.72 -2.26 -4.41
CA ILE A 156 1.46 -3.39 -3.51
C ILE A 156 0.31 -4.22 -4.07
N THR A 157 0.59 -5.48 -4.31
CA THR A 157 -0.39 -6.53 -4.57
C THR A 157 -0.51 -7.43 -3.35
N LEU A 158 -1.75 -7.66 -2.88
CA LEU A 158 -2.01 -8.59 -1.80
C LEU A 158 -2.23 -10.00 -2.37
N ASN A 159 -1.81 -11.00 -1.60
CA ASN A 159 -2.18 -12.40 -1.85
C ASN A 159 -3.15 -12.89 -0.74
N PRO A 160 -4.46 -12.56 -0.83
CA PRO A 160 -5.40 -12.85 0.23
C PRO A 160 -5.78 -14.33 0.25
N GLU A 161 -5.50 -14.99 1.35
CA GLU A 161 -5.90 -16.36 1.67
C GLU A 161 -6.79 -16.41 2.92
N PRO A 162 -7.61 -17.45 3.13
CA PRO A 162 -8.31 -17.63 4.39
C PRO A 162 -7.31 -17.91 5.52
N LEU A 163 -7.24 -17.01 6.52
CA LEU A 163 -6.29 -17.07 7.63
C LEU A 163 -7.01 -17.24 8.96
N SER A 164 -6.46 -18.06 9.84
CA SER A 164 -6.86 -18.08 11.25
C SER A 164 -6.41 -16.81 11.94
N VAL A 165 -7.36 -16.08 12.53
CA VAL A 165 -7.07 -14.87 13.31
C VAL A 165 -6.17 -15.19 14.50
N VAL A 166 -6.42 -16.31 15.17
CA VAL A 166 -5.62 -16.74 16.33
C VAL A 166 -4.18 -17.02 15.92
N ALA A 167 -3.96 -17.80 14.88
CA ALA A 167 -2.60 -18.11 14.41
C ALA A 167 -1.84 -16.86 13.94
N THR A 168 -2.53 -15.89 13.35
CA THR A 168 -1.89 -14.62 12.94
C THR A 168 -1.53 -13.75 14.14
N ILE A 169 -2.36 -13.76 15.19
CA ILE A 169 -2.06 -13.08 16.46
C ILE A 169 -0.85 -13.73 17.12
N ASP A 170 -0.82 -15.07 17.22
CA ASP A 170 0.30 -15.81 17.83
C ASP A 170 1.62 -15.45 17.12
N GLN A 171 1.63 -15.43 15.80
CA GLN A 171 2.80 -15.04 15.00
C GLN A 171 3.24 -13.59 15.23
N ALA A 172 2.30 -12.65 15.36
CA ALA A 172 2.62 -11.26 15.69
C ALA A 172 3.20 -11.12 17.11
N LEU A 173 2.66 -11.91 18.05
CA LEU A 173 3.11 -11.91 19.45
C LEU A 173 4.53 -12.47 19.60
N GLU A 174 4.92 -13.49 18.84
CA GLU A 174 6.29 -14.00 18.83
C GLU A 174 7.32 -12.88 18.62
N THR A 175 7.00 -11.92 17.75
CA THR A 175 7.87 -10.78 17.46
C THR A 175 7.89 -9.73 18.57
N VAL A 176 6.76 -9.48 19.24
CA VAL A 176 6.62 -8.33 20.16
C VAL A 176 6.81 -8.72 21.63
N LEU A 177 6.51 -9.97 22.02
CA LEU A 177 6.59 -10.45 23.39
C LEU A 177 7.96 -10.25 24.06
N PRO A 178 9.11 -10.51 23.40
CA PRO A 178 10.42 -10.28 24.01
C PRO A 178 10.58 -8.85 24.53
N ARG A 179 10.12 -7.86 23.77
CA ARG A 179 10.17 -6.45 24.16
C ARG A 179 9.21 -6.11 25.30
N ILE A 180 8.01 -6.69 25.30
CA ILE A 180 7.02 -6.53 26.37
C ILE A 180 7.58 -7.06 27.70
N VAL A 181 8.23 -8.23 27.66
CA VAL A 181 8.87 -8.86 28.81
C VAL A 181 10.07 -8.04 29.31
N GLU A 182 10.94 -7.58 28.40
CA GLU A 182 12.10 -6.73 28.76
C GLU A 182 11.66 -5.46 29.52
N ARG A 183 10.52 -4.89 29.15
CA ARG A 183 9.95 -3.69 29.79
C ARG A 183 9.03 -4.00 30.97
N SER A 184 8.95 -5.26 31.40
CA SER A 184 8.09 -5.73 32.49
C SER A 184 6.61 -5.30 32.31
N GLN A 185 6.15 -5.16 31.06
CA GLN A 185 4.77 -4.79 30.75
C GLN A 185 3.85 -6.00 30.86
N HIS A 186 2.58 -5.77 31.21
CA HIS A 186 1.54 -6.81 31.31
C HIS A 186 0.75 -6.89 30.02
N PHE A 187 0.91 -7.99 29.26
CA PHE A 187 0.09 -8.26 28.08
C PHE A 187 -1.04 -9.23 28.40
N GLU A 188 -2.24 -8.89 27.92
CA GLU A 188 -3.43 -9.71 28.08
C GLU A 188 -4.11 -9.90 26.72
N LEU A 189 -4.38 -11.17 26.36
CA LEU A 189 -5.19 -11.53 25.21
C LEU A 189 -6.60 -11.89 25.65
N ASP A 190 -7.56 -11.03 25.39
CA ASP A 190 -8.97 -11.25 25.65
C ASP A 190 -9.68 -11.78 24.38
N LEU A 191 -9.72 -13.10 24.31
CA LEU A 191 -10.32 -13.86 23.21
C LEU A 191 -11.42 -14.75 23.75
N PRO A 192 -12.71 -14.57 23.37
CA PRO A 192 -13.82 -15.39 23.79
C PRO A 192 -13.58 -16.88 23.46
N ALA A 193 -14.00 -17.76 24.38
CA ALA A 193 -13.81 -19.20 24.24
C ALA A 193 -14.49 -19.76 22.98
N ASP A 194 -15.59 -19.16 22.55
CA ASP A 194 -16.32 -19.54 21.34
C ASP A 194 -15.52 -19.22 20.07
N LEU A 195 -14.75 -18.14 20.05
CA LEU A 195 -13.85 -17.80 18.94
C LEU A 195 -12.63 -18.69 18.86
N LYS A 196 -12.17 -19.25 19.99
CA LYS A 196 -11.10 -20.28 20.01
C LYS A 196 -11.56 -21.60 19.40
N LYS A 197 -12.85 -21.92 19.50
CA LYS A 197 -13.43 -23.18 18.98
C LYS A 197 -13.96 -23.02 17.55
N GLN A 198 -14.45 -21.84 17.18
CA GLN A 198 -14.88 -21.56 15.82
C GLN A 198 -13.64 -21.32 14.97
N ALA A 199 -13.61 -21.98 13.82
CA ALA A 199 -12.61 -21.70 12.78
C ALA A 199 -12.86 -20.29 12.18
N LEU A 200 -12.67 -19.24 13.01
CA LEU A 200 -12.85 -17.85 12.61
C LEU A 200 -11.65 -17.41 11.80
N GLY A 201 -11.92 -17.08 10.55
CA GLY A 201 -10.93 -16.61 9.61
C GLY A 201 -11.22 -15.20 9.12
N VAL A 202 -10.18 -14.61 8.55
CA VAL A 202 -10.25 -13.43 7.70
C VAL A 202 -9.59 -13.77 6.38
N ARG A 203 -10.06 -13.17 5.30
CA ARG A 203 -9.40 -13.32 4.01
C ARG A 203 -8.36 -12.21 3.87
N ALA A 204 -7.09 -12.55 4.10
CA ALA A 204 -6.02 -11.58 4.15
C ALA A 204 -4.68 -12.15 3.64
N ASP A 205 -3.75 -11.26 3.32
CA ASP A 205 -2.34 -11.62 3.12
C ASP A 205 -1.69 -11.82 4.49
N ARG A 206 -1.15 -13.01 4.73
CA ARG A 206 -0.58 -13.43 6.01
C ARG A 206 0.51 -12.48 6.49
N VAL A 207 1.48 -12.17 5.62
CA VAL A 207 2.62 -11.33 5.96
C VAL A 207 2.15 -9.92 6.33
N ARG A 208 1.24 -9.37 5.54
CA ARG A 208 0.74 -8.02 5.72
C ARG A 208 -0.19 -7.89 6.92
N LEU A 209 -1.01 -8.89 7.22
CA LEU A 209 -1.84 -8.85 8.42
C LEU A 209 -1.02 -9.04 9.69
N THR A 210 0.00 -9.92 9.68
CA THR A 210 0.96 -10.02 10.79
C THR A 210 1.68 -8.69 11.00
N GLN A 211 2.13 -8.01 9.94
CA GLN A 211 2.75 -6.68 10.01
C GLN A 211 1.83 -5.63 10.65
N VAL A 212 0.54 -5.62 10.27
CA VAL A 212 -0.47 -4.73 10.89
C VAL A 212 -0.56 -4.94 12.40
N LEU A 213 -0.69 -6.20 12.84
CA LEU A 213 -0.79 -6.53 14.27
C LEU A 213 0.51 -6.22 15.02
N THR A 214 1.66 -6.57 14.46
CA THR A 214 2.99 -6.27 15.05
C THR A 214 3.17 -4.76 15.21
N ASN A 215 2.80 -3.95 14.23
CA ASN A 215 2.87 -2.50 14.31
C ASN A 215 1.96 -1.93 15.41
N LEU A 216 0.71 -2.42 15.52
CA LEU A 216 -0.23 -1.94 16.54
C LEU A 216 0.21 -2.32 17.95
N ILE A 217 0.56 -3.59 18.19
CA ILE A 217 1.01 -4.08 19.50
C ILE A 217 2.37 -3.48 19.85
N GLY A 218 3.27 -3.36 18.87
CA GLY A 218 4.58 -2.72 19.04
C GLY A 218 4.47 -1.24 19.42
N ASN A 219 3.54 -0.51 18.83
CA ASN A 219 3.25 0.87 19.22
C ASN A 219 2.66 0.95 20.63
N ALA A 220 1.73 0.07 21.00
CA ALA A 220 1.22 -0.01 22.37
C ALA A 220 2.36 -0.22 23.38
N SER A 221 3.29 -1.18 23.12
CA SER A 221 4.46 -1.39 23.96
C SER A 221 5.40 -0.19 24.01
N LYS A 222 5.63 0.46 22.87
CA LYS A 222 6.52 1.62 22.76
C LYS A 222 6.04 2.82 23.57
N TYR A 223 4.74 3.10 23.51
CA TYR A 223 4.16 4.28 24.16
C TYR A 223 3.62 4.01 25.56
N THR A 224 3.65 2.76 26.02
CA THR A 224 3.35 2.37 27.40
C THR A 224 4.63 2.37 28.23
N GLY A 225 4.57 2.88 29.46
CA GLY A 225 5.69 2.85 30.40
C GLY A 225 6.03 1.44 30.88
N ASP A 226 7.17 1.31 31.53
CA ASP A 226 7.58 0.04 32.14
C ASP A 226 6.57 -0.37 33.20
N GLY A 227 6.20 -1.67 33.27
CA GLY A 227 5.15 -2.18 34.15
C GLY A 227 3.71 -1.82 33.73
N GLY A 228 3.53 -1.15 32.59
CA GLY A 228 2.20 -0.78 32.10
C GLY A 228 1.42 -1.98 31.52
N ARG A 229 0.15 -1.73 31.13
CA ARG A 229 -0.78 -2.78 30.66
C ARG A 229 -1.16 -2.57 29.20
N ILE A 230 -1.12 -3.67 28.44
CA ILE A 230 -1.54 -3.75 27.04
C ILE A 230 -2.55 -4.89 26.92
N VAL A 231 -3.70 -4.62 26.30
CA VAL A 231 -4.76 -5.61 26.12
C VAL A 231 -5.09 -5.71 24.63
N LEU A 232 -5.03 -6.92 24.07
CA LEU A 232 -5.57 -7.22 22.76
C LEU A 232 -6.92 -7.92 22.92
N GLN A 233 -7.99 -7.24 22.58
CA GLN A 233 -9.35 -7.79 22.57
C GLN A 233 -9.73 -8.19 21.15
N VAL A 234 -10.28 -9.39 20.98
CA VAL A 234 -10.83 -9.85 19.70
C VAL A 234 -12.29 -10.22 19.88
N ARG A 235 -13.14 -9.73 19.00
CA ARG A 235 -14.58 -9.99 19.01
C ARG A 235 -15.07 -10.25 17.58
N LEU A 236 -16.19 -10.96 17.47
CA LEU A 236 -16.94 -11.06 16.22
C LEU A 236 -18.16 -10.15 16.36
N GLU A 237 -18.26 -9.11 15.56
CA GLU A 237 -19.37 -8.19 15.49
C GLU A 237 -20.08 -8.31 14.14
N GLY A 238 -21.23 -8.97 14.12
CA GLY A 238 -21.92 -9.29 12.87
C GLY A 238 -21.06 -10.18 11.96
N ASN A 239 -20.62 -9.65 10.83
CA ASN A 239 -19.76 -10.36 9.87
C ASN A 239 -18.33 -9.79 9.84
N GLU A 240 -17.89 -9.15 10.92
CA GLU A 240 -16.54 -8.57 11.02
C GLU A 240 -15.80 -9.11 12.24
N VAL A 241 -14.52 -9.42 12.03
CA VAL A 241 -13.56 -9.61 13.11
C VAL A 241 -13.10 -8.23 13.55
N VAL A 242 -13.31 -7.93 14.84
CA VAL A 242 -12.88 -6.68 15.46
C VAL A 242 -11.76 -6.98 16.44
N ALA A 243 -10.56 -6.50 16.12
CA ALA A 243 -9.39 -6.58 17.01
C ALA A 243 -9.09 -5.20 17.56
N THR A 244 -9.04 -5.08 18.88
CA THR A 244 -8.80 -3.81 19.57
C THR A 244 -7.58 -3.91 20.45
N VAL A 245 -6.54 -3.11 20.16
CA VAL A 245 -5.37 -2.94 21.01
C VAL A 245 -5.59 -1.76 21.94
N ILE A 246 -5.52 -1.99 23.23
CA ILE A 246 -5.73 -1.00 24.29
C ILE A 246 -4.47 -0.92 25.13
N ASP A 247 -3.99 0.28 25.37
CA ASP A 247 -2.86 0.54 26.26
C ASP A 247 -3.21 1.61 27.32
N ASN A 248 -2.49 1.59 28.44
CA ASN A 248 -2.55 2.62 29.46
C ASN A 248 -1.33 3.55 29.42
N GLY A 249 -0.79 3.78 28.22
CA GLY A 249 0.41 4.56 28.00
C GLY A 249 0.21 6.06 27.99
N THR A 250 1.08 6.75 27.25
CA THR A 250 1.14 8.23 27.18
C THR A 250 -0.11 8.88 26.58
N GLY A 251 -0.97 8.11 25.91
CA GLY A 251 -2.13 8.65 25.20
C GLY A 251 -1.77 9.54 24.02
N ILE A 252 -2.78 10.10 23.36
CA ILE A 252 -2.64 10.90 22.15
C ILE A 252 -3.27 12.26 22.39
N ALA A 253 -2.54 13.34 22.07
CA ALA A 253 -3.08 14.69 22.19
C ALA A 253 -4.24 14.89 21.20
N PRO A 254 -5.31 15.61 21.56
CA PRO A 254 -6.48 15.81 20.70
C PRO A 254 -6.15 16.42 19.35
N GLU A 255 -5.14 17.27 19.29
CA GLU A 255 -4.71 17.96 18.07
C GLU A 255 -4.00 16.99 17.10
N VAL A 256 -3.38 15.93 17.62
CA VAL A 256 -2.63 14.94 16.83
C VAL A 256 -3.53 13.78 16.39
N LEU A 257 -4.54 13.44 17.18
CA LEU A 257 -5.40 12.27 16.95
C LEU A 257 -6.03 12.22 15.55
N PRO A 258 -6.52 13.31 14.94
CA PRO A 258 -7.04 13.29 13.57
C PRO A 258 -5.99 12.95 12.51
N HIS A 259 -4.71 13.18 12.81
CA HIS A 259 -3.59 13.11 11.88
C HIS A 259 -2.64 11.93 12.12
N ILE A 260 -2.90 11.06 13.11
CA ILE A 260 -1.97 9.97 13.47
C ILE A 260 -1.73 8.94 12.37
N PHE A 261 -2.64 8.86 11.40
CA PHE A 261 -2.51 7.99 10.22
C PHE A 261 -1.89 8.70 9.02
N ASP A 262 -1.58 10.00 9.10
CA ASP A 262 -0.92 10.74 8.04
C ASP A 262 0.58 10.47 8.05
N LEU A 263 1.22 10.48 6.87
CA LEU A 263 2.65 10.23 6.74
C LEU A 263 3.47 11.23 7.57
N PHE A 264 4.50 10.74 8.25
CA PHE A 264 5.45 11.53 9.03
C PHE A 264 4.85 12.25 10.24
N THR A 265 3.61 11.93 10.61
CA THR A 265 3.00 12.49 11.82
C THR A 265 3.58 11.85 13.07
N GLN A 266 4.07 12.69 13.98
CA GLN A 266 4.61 12.31 15.28
C GLN A 266 4.01 13.21 16.36
N GLY A 267 3.74 12.65 17.52
CA GLY A 267 3.37 13.46 18.71
C GLY A 267 4.53 14.34 19.18
N PRO A 268 4.27 15.35 20.01
CA PRO A 268 5.31 16.19 20.59
C PRO A 268 6.38 15.35 21.28
N ARG A 269 7.64 15.56 20.89
CA ARG A 269 8.80 14.83 21.45
C ARG A 269 8.95 15.19 22.92
N SER A 270 8.76 14.26 23.84
CA SER A 270 9.30 14.41 25.19
C SER A 270 10.82 14.17 25.10
N LEU A 271 11.62 15.10 25.60
CA LEU A 271 13.09 15.07 25.63
C LEU A 271 13.72 13.82 26.28
N ALA A 272 12.90 12.95 26.88
CA ALA A 272 13.36 11.79 27.68
C ALA A 272 13.31 10.43 26.94
N ARG A 273 12.81 10.33 25.69
CA ARG A 273 12.70 9.04 24.98
C ARG A 273 13.25 9.13 23.56
N SER A 274 14.44 8.55 23.38
CA SER A 274 15.17 8.50 22.10
C SER A 274 14.64 7.48 21.07
N GLU A 275 13.55 6.77 21.33
CA GLU A 275 12.96 5.79 20.42
C GLU A 275 11.93 6.45 19.49
N GLY A 276 12.41 7.38 18.62
CA GLY A 276 11.59 7.93 17.53
C GLY A 276 11.43 6.93 16.40
N GLY A 277 10.22 6.80 15.82
CA GLY A 277 10.02 6.15 14.53
C GLY A 277 9.84 7.23 13.45
N LEU A 278 9.79 6.85 12.17
CA LEU A 278 9.58 7.80 11.07
C LEU A 278 8.16 8.39 10.98
N GLY A 279 7.19 7.90 11.79
CA GLY A 279 5.78 8.30 11.65
C GLY A 279 5.11 7.70 10.42
N VAL A 280 5.60 6.57 9.95
CA VAL A 280 5.15 5.88 8.73
C VAL A 280 4.27 4.67 9.07
N GLY A 281 4.55 3.97 10.17
CA GLY A 281 3.94 2.67 10.50
C GLY A 281 2.40 2.70 10.56
N LEU A 282 1.78 3.72 11.17
CA LEU A 282 0.31 3.82 11.22
C LEU A 282 -0.31 4.15 9.87
N ASN A 283 0.38 4.89 9.01
CA ASN A 283 -0.06 5.11 7.63
C ASN A 283 -0.05 3.79 6.83
N VAL A 284 1.03 3.00 6.95
CA VAL A 284 1.11 1.65 6.36
C VAL A 284 -0.03 0.77 6.86
N VAL A 285 -0.29 0.76 8.18
CA VAL A 285 -1.41 0.02 8.77
C VAL A 285 -2.75 0.42 8.15
N ARG A 286 -3.07 1.72 8.08
CA ARG A 286 -4.34 2.21 7.49
C ARG A 286 -4.51 1.74 6.04
N ASN A 287 -3.46 1.87 5.25
CA ASN A 287 -3.52 1.48 3.84
C ASN A 287 -3.64 -0.04 3.66
N LEU A 288 -2.83 -0.84 4.38
CA LEU A 288 -2.92 -2.30 4.31
C LEU A 288 -4.29 -2.80 4.75
N VAL A 289 -4.85 -2.25 5.84
CA VAL A 289 -6.20 -2.59 6.30
C VAL A 289 -7.26 -2.24 5.25
N GLY A 290 -7.16 -1.04 4.64
CA GLY A 290 -8.05 -0.63 3.55
C GLY A 290 -7.97 -1.56 2.33
N MET A 291 -6.77 -2.00 1.95
CA MET A 291 -6.57 -2.97 0.86
C MET A 291 -7.18 -4.36 1.16
N HIS A 292 -7.33 -4.73 2.44
CA HIS A 292 -8.05 -5.93 2.88
C HIS A 292 -9.57 -5.73 3.02
N GLY A 293 -10.10 -4.56 2.61
CA GLY A 293 -11.52 -4.23 2.72
C GLY A 293 -11.98 -3.94 4.16
N GLY A 294 -11.02 -3.66 5.06
CA GLY A 294 -11.27 -3.35 6.46
C GLY A 294 -11.19 -1.85 6.77
N THR A 295 -11.33 -1.55 8.07
CA THR A 295 -11.17 -0.19 8.60
C THR A 295 -10.35 -0.20 9.89
N ILE A 296 -9.65 0.90 10.15
CA ILE A 296 -8.95 1.12 11.42
C ILE A 296 -9.31 2.48 11.98
N THR A 297 -9.57 2.53 13.28
CA THR A 297 -9.81 3.75 14.02
C THR A 297 -8.93 3.83 15.25
N ALA A 298 -8.75 5.03 15.76
CA ALA A 298 -8.03 5.25 17.01
C ALA A 298 -8.78 6.23 17.89
N ASP A 299 -8.76 5.96 19.18
CA ASP A 299 -9.37 6.76 20.22
C ASP A 299 -8.39 6.98 21.37
N SER A 300 -8.40 8.15 21.95
CA SER A 300 -7.66 8.49 23.18
C SER A 300 -8.39 9.59 23.93
N ALA A 301 -8.50 9.46 25.24
CA ALA A 301 -9.08 10.49 26.10
C ALA A 301 -8.10 11.66 26.36
N GLY A 302 -6.89 11.60 25.79
CA GLY A 302 -5.87 12.63 25.92
C GLY A 302 -4.56 12.11 26.50
N VAL A 303 -3.64 13.05 26.73
CA VAL A 303 -2.31 12.73 27.25
C VAL A 303 -2.38 12.06 28.64
N GLY A 304 -1.69 10.94 28.82
CA GLY A 304 -1.66 10.17 30.05
C GLY A 304 -2.86 9.23 30.24
N GLN A 305 -3.79 9.15 29.28
CA GLN A 305 -5.00 8.32 29.38
C GLN A 305 -4.94 7.04 28.53
N GLY A 306 -3.78 6.75 27.94
CA GLY A 306 -3.60 5.62 27.04
C GLY A 306 -4.29 5.82 25.69
N SER A 307 -4.26 4.77 24.88
CA SER A 307 -4.89 4.78 23.56
C SER A 307 -5.60 3.46 23.25
N ARG A 308 -6.47 3.53 22.24
CA ARG A 308 -7.24 2.41 21.73
C ARG A 308 -7.20 2.42 20.22
N PHE A 309 -6.71 1.35 19.61
CA PHE A 309 -6.72 1.15 18.16
C PHE A 309 -7.67 0.01 17.83
N THR A 310 -8.69 0.26 17.01
CA THR A 310 -9.70 -0.73 16.62
C THR A 310 -9.58 -1.07 15.15
N LEU A 311 -9.22 -2.29 14.86
CA LEU A 311 -9.13 -2.88 13.52
C LEU A 311 -10.39 -3.70 13.24
N ARG A 312 -11.03 -3.50 12.08
CA ARG A 312 -12.17 -4.26 11.59
C ARG A 312 -11.85 -4.90 10.26
N LEU A 313 -12.08 -6.20 10.13
CA LEU A 313 -11.87 -6.95 8.91
C LEU A 313 -13.08 -7.84 8.62
N PRO A 314 -13.48 -8.03 7.35
CA PRO A 314 -14.54 -8.98 6.99
C PRO A 314 -14.19 -10.40 7.45
N ALA A 315 -15.10 -11.03 8.19
CA ALA A 315 -14.95 -12.40 8.63
C ALA A 315 -15.17 -13.38 7.47
N CYS A 316 -14.44 -14.48 7.46
CA CYS A 316 -14.70 -15.60 6.55
C CYS A 316 -14.63 -16.92 7.31
N ALA A 317 -15.30 -17.95 6.77
CA ALA A 317 -15.13 -19.31 7.27
C ALA A 317 -13.77 -19.85 6.84
N LEU A 318 -13.06 -20.50 7.76
CA LEU A 318 -11.85 -21.25 7.41
C LEU A 318 -12.23 -22.57 6.77
N PRO A 319 -11.51 -23.04 5.74
CA PRO A 319 -11.60 -24.43 5.30
C PRO A 319 -11.27 -25.36 6.48
N GLU A 320 -11.97 -26.48 6.56
CA GLU A 320 -11.71 -27.50 7.59
C GLU A 320 -10.23 -27.89 7.56
N ALA A 321 -9.54 -27.73 8.70
CA ALA A 321 -8.09 -27.80 8.77
C ALA A 321 -7.59 -29.18 8.33
N ALA A 322 -6.77 -29.22 7.30
CA ALA A 322 -5.87 -30.36 7.09
C ALA A 322 -4.95 -30.50 8.33
N PRO A 323 -4.66 -31.74 8.78
CA PRO A 323 -3.84 -31.93 9.99
C PRO A 323 -2.48 -31.25 9.85
N PRO A 324 -1.95 -30.67 10.94
CA PRO A 324 -0.69 -29.95 10.90
C PRO A 324 0.43 -30.87 10.41
N ARG A 325 1.14 -30.46 9.39
CA ARG A 325 2.44 -31.07 9.05
C ARG A 325 3.36 -30.81 10.23
N VAL A 326 3.69 -31.89 10.92
CA VAL A 326 4.72 -31.89 11.96
C VAL A 326 6.04 -31.55 11.26
N GLU A 327 6.59 -30.39 11.52
CA GLU A 327 7.97 -30.08 11.17
C GLU A 327 8.87 -31.00 12.00
N GLN A 328 9.47 -31.97 11.34
CA GLN A 328 10.46 -32.84 11.95
C GLN A 328 11.72 -32.00 12.19
N GLN A 329 12.11 -31.86 13.45
CA GLN A 329 13.41 -31.32 13.81
C GLN A 329 14.49 -32.22 13.21
N ALA A 330 15.27 -31.65 12.28
CA ALA A 330 16.39 -32.35 11.66
C ALA A 330 17.58 -32.47 12.66
N PRO A 331 18.33 -33.59 12.64
CA PRO A 331 19.53 -33.76 13.47
C PRO A 331 20.65 -32.80 13.05
N ALA A 332 21.50 -32.42 14.00
CA ALA A 332 22.67 -31.58 13.79
C ALA A 332 23.53 -32.14 12.63
N GLY A 333 23.74 -31.27 11.61
CA GLY A 333 24.20 -31.71 10.29
C GLY A 333 25.72 -31.80 10.16
N ASP A 334 26.15 -32.72 9.31
CA ASP A 334 27.51 -32.89 8.80
C ASP A 334 28.00 -31.64 8.03
N CYS A 335 29.32 -31.50 7.89
CA CYS A 335 29.98 -30.46 7.09
C CYS A 335 29.43 -30.42 5.64
N CYS A 336 29.00 -29.24 5.17
CA CYS A 336 28.50 -29.03 3.82
C CYS A 336 29.45 -28.26 2.95
N ARG A 337 29.35 -28.49 1.63
CA ARG A 337 29.94 -27.62 0.61
C ARG A 337 28.91 -26.56 0.22
N VAL A 338 29.15 -25.32 0.61
CA VAL A 338 28.27 -24.17 0.37
C VAL A 338 28.87 -23.29 -0.74
N LEU A 339 28.07 -22.93 -1.73
CA LEU A 339 28.42 -21.88 -2.69
C LEU A 339 27.65 -20.61 -2.36
N ILE A 340 28.37 -19.50 -2.23
CA ILE A 340 27.80 -18.16 -2.07
C ILE A 340 27.95 -17.43 -3.40
N ILE A 341 26.84 -16.85 -3.93
CA ILE A 341 26.84 -16.02 -5.14
C ILE A 341 26.29 -14.65 -4.74
N GLU A 342 27.16 -13.67 -4.61
CA GLU A 342 26.87 -12.33 -4.09
C GLU A 342 27.86 -11.34 -4.69
N ASP A 343 27.41 -10.19 -5.19
CA ASP A 343 28.28 -9.17 -5.81
C ASP A 343 28.96 -8.25 -4.80
N ASN A 344 28.41 -8.15 -3.59
CA ASN A 344 29.01 -7.38 -2.50
C ASN A 344 30.11 -8.17 -1.79
N ALA A 345 31.37 -7.74 -1.95
CA ALA A 345 32.55 -8.43 -1.39
C ALA A 345 32.48 -8.54 0.16
N ASP A 346 32.05 -7.49 0.86
CA ASP A 346 31.95 -7.49 2.33
C ASP A 346 30.89 -8.49 2.81
N ALA A 347 29.76 -8.60 2.07
CA ALA A 347 28.73 -9.60 2.36
C ALA A 347 29.22 -11.02 2.11
N CYS A 348 29.96 -11.25 0.99
CA CYS A 348 30.62 -12.52 0.70
C CYS A 348 31.57 -12.96 1.81
N ASP A 349 32.49 -12.07 2.20
CA ASP A 349 33.49 -12.36 3.22
C ASP A 349 32.85 -12.67 4.57
N THR A 350 31.78 -11.93 4.91
CA THR A 350 31.05 -12.12 6.16
C THR A 350 30.26 -13.42 6.17
N LEU A 351 29.54 -13.76 5.10
CA LEU A 351 28.82 -15.03 4.95
C LEU A 351 29.79 -16.21 4.94
N LYS A 352 30.94 -16.07 4.25
CA LYS A 352 31.99 -17.10 4.24
C LYS A 352 32.50 -17.36 5.66
N ALA A 353 32.94 -16.31 6.35
CA ALA A 353 33.46 -16.44 7.73
C ALA A 353 32.41 -17.06 8.68
N PHE A 354 31.13 -16.72 8.48
CA PHE A 354 30.04 -17.30 9.27
C PHE A 354 29.91 -18.82 9.04
N PHE A 355 29.84 -19.27 7.78
CA PHE A 355 29.75 -20.69 7.46
C PHE A 355 31.02 -21.47 7.82
N ASP A 356 32.23 -20.86 7.66
CA ASP A 356 33.48 -21.45 8.08
C ASP A 356 33.53 -21.70 9.62
N MET A 357 32.96 -20.77 10.42
CA MET A 357 32.83 -20.94 11.89
C MET A 357 31.90 -22.10 12.26
N GLU A 358 30.87 -22.36 11.48
CA GLU A 358 29.95 -23.48 11.69
C GLU A 358 30.47 -24.80 11.09
N GLY A 359 31.70 -24.80 10.55
CA GLY A 359 32.39 -26.00 10.06
C GLY A 359 32.05 -26.41 8.63
N HIS A 360 31.44 -25.53 7.83
CA HIS A 360 31.15 -25.79 6.43
C HIS A 360 32.33 -25.41 5.52
N THR A 361 32.36 -25.96 4.31
CA THR A 361 33.38 -25.60 3.29
C THR A 361 32.73 -24.63 2.30
N VAL A 362 33.27 -23.41 2.15
CA VAL A 362 32.66 -22.33 1.40
C VAL A 362 33.45 -21.98 0.15
N SER A 363 32.74 -21.90 -1.01
CA SER A 363 33.21 -21.28 -2.23
C SER A 363 32.42 -19.99 -2.49
N ILE A 364 33.05 -19.00 -3.14
CA ILE A 364 32.44 -17.71 -3.46
C ILE A 364 32.44 -17.48 -4.96
N ALA A 365 31.38 -16.89 -5.48
CA ALA A 365 31.28 -16.27 -6.80
C ALA A 365 30.73 -14.85 -6.65
N HIS A 366 31.36 -13.88 -7.34
CA HIS A 366 30.97 -12.47 -7.24
C HIS A 366 29.98 -12.00 -8.32
N ASP A 367 29.56 -12.91 -9.19
CA ASP A 367 28.54 -12.64 -10.22
C ASP A 367 27.80 -13.93 -10.60
N GLY A 368 26.64 -13.75 -11.27
CA GLY A 368 25.79 -14.89 -11.65
C GLY A 368 26.46 -15.85 -12.66
N GLN A 369 27.30 -15.35 -13.58
CA GLN A 369 27.97 -16.21 -14.56
C GLN A 369 29.03 -17.08 -13.89
N ALA A 370 29.89 -16.51 -13.04
CA ALA A 370 30.89 -17.24 -12.27
C ALA A 370 30.23 -18.28 -11.36
N GLY A 371 29.11 -17.91 -10.70
CA GLY A 371 28.33 -18.83 -9.88
C GLY A 371 27.79 -20.02 -10.67
N LEU A 372 27.22 -19.77 -11.84
CA LEU A 372 26.72 -20.82 -12.73
C LEU A 372 27.84 -21.75 -13.21
N ASP A 373 28.99 -21.19 -13.61
CA ASP A 373 30.12 -21.97 -14.04
C ASP A 373 30.66 -22.91 -12.96
N LEU A 374 30.74 -22.44 -11.72
CA LEU A 374 31.06 -23.28 -10.56
C LEU A 374 30.01 -24.38 -10.34
N LEU A 375 28.73 -24.05 -10.40
CA LEU A 375 27.62 -25.01 -10.24
C LEU A 375 27.62 -26.07 -11.34
N LEU A 376 28.06 -25.74 -12.55
CA LEU A 376 28.15 -26.70 -13.65
C LEU A 376 29.41 -27.56 -13.57
N ASN A 377 30.48 -27.14 -12.92
CA ASN A 377 31.76 -27.87 -12.88
C ASN A 377 31.98 -28.59 -11.54
N GLU A 378 31.44 -28.09 -10.43
CA GLU A 378 31.64 -28.66 -9.11
C GLU A 378 30.31 -29.11 -8.46
N ARG A 379 30.39 -29.89 -7.38
CA ARG A 379 29.26 -30.31 -6.58
C ARG A 379 29.21 -29.49 -5.30
N PHE A 380 28.04 -28.92 -5.04
CA PHE A 380 27.70 -28.23 -3.80
C PHE A 380 26.48 -28.89 -3.17
N ASP A 381 26.39 -28.84 -1.84
CA ASP A 381 25.24 -29.31 -1.09
C ASP A 381 24.18 -28.20 -1.00
N VAL A 382 24.65 -26.97 -0.81
CA VAL A 382 23.81 -25.78 -0.66
C VAL A 382 24.34 -24.63 -1.52
N VAL A 383 23.43 -23.85 -2.09
CA VAL A 383 23.72 -22.59 -2.78
C VAL A 383 22.97 -21.46 -2.12
N VAL A 384 23.70 -20.45 -1.70
CA VAL A 384 23.13 -19.17 -1.20
C VAL A 384 23.39 -18.13 -2.29
N CYS A 385 22.34 -17.62 -2.90
CA CYS A 385 22.44 -16.76 -4.09
C CYS A 385 21.64 -15.46 -3.91
N ASP A 386 22.32 -14.33 -4.08
CA ASP A 386 21.57 -13.07 -4.25
C ASP A 386 20.76 -13.11 -5.54
N ILE A 387 19.50 -12.67 -5.45
CA ILE A 387 18.62 -12.54 -6.61
C ILE A 387 18.97 -11.29 -7.43
N GLY A 388 19.43 -10.22 -6.76
CA GLY A 388 19.69 -8.90 -7.34
C GLY A 388 21.04 -8.73 -8.03
N LEU A 389 21.67 -9.81 -8.52
CA LEU A 389 22.99 -9.75 -9.13
C LEU A 389 23.02 -8.92 -10.42
N PRO A 390 24.10 -8.18 -10.69
CA PRO A 390 24.27 -7.45 -11.93
C PRO A 390 24.54 -8.39 -13.11
N GLY A 391 24.02 -8.05 -14.28
CA GLY A 391 24.20 -8.83 -15.51
C GLY A 391 23.30 -10.07 -15.56
N MET A 392 23.78 -11.22 -15.09
CA MET A 392 22.95 -12.43 -14.94
C MET A 392 22.37 -12.47 -13.52
N ASP A 393 21.06 -12.22 -13.40
CA ASP A 393 20.36 -12.24 -12.12
C ASP A 393 20.28 -13.66 -11.53
N GLY A 394 20.06 -13.76 -10.21
CA GLY A 394 19.97 -15.05 -9.50
C GLY A 394 18.84 -15.93 -10.01
N LEU A 395 17.75 -15.36 -10.53
CA LEU A 395 16.63 -16.11 -11.11
C LEU A 395 17.07 -16.84 -12.40
N GLU A 396 17.87 -16.16 -13.22
CA GLU A 396 18.39 -16.74 -14.47
C GLU A 396 19.44 -17.81 -14.18
N VAL A 397 20.31 -17.61 -13.17
CA VAL A 397 21.26 -18.63 -12.68
C VAL A 397 20.51 -19.91 -12.32
N MET A 398 19.42 -19.80 -11.52
CA MET A 398 18.64 -20.97 -11.10
C MET A 398 17.91 -21.64 -12.27
N ARG A 399 17.31 -20.87 -13.18
CA ARG A 399 16.66 -21.45 -14.37
C ARG A 399 17.63 -22.27 -15.20
N ARG A 400 18.85 -21.78 -15.42
CA ARG A 400 19.89 -22.50 -16.19
C ARG A 400 20.41 -23.71 -15.43
N LEU A 401 20.57 -23.60 -14.10
CA LEU A 401 20.96 -24.74 -13.27
C LEU A 401 19.91 -25.86 -13.35
N ARG A 402 18.61 -25.55 -13.20
CA ARG A 402 17.52 -26.53 -13.26
C ARG A 402 17.32 -27.11 -14.66
N ALA A 403 17.63 -26.36 -15.71
CA ALA A 403 17.62 -26.84 -17.09
C ALA A 403 18.83 -27.74 -17.43
N SER A 404 19.87 -27.77 -16.59
CA SER A 404 21.04 -28.62 -16.80
C SER A 404 20.71 -30.09 -16.55
N ALA A 405 21.36 -31.00 -17.31
CA ALA A 405 21.12 -32.47 -17.25
C ALA A 405 21.73 -33.14 -15.99
N ARG A 406 22.03 -32.41 -14.92
CA ARG A 406 22.58 -32.96 -13.66
C ARG A 406 21.50 -33.70 -12.85
N GLY A 407 21.80 -34.90 -12.41
CA GLY A 407 20.86 -35.76 -11.70
C GLY A 407 20.55 -35.36 -10.26
N ALA A 408 21.42 -34.61 -9.57
CA ALA A 408 21.21 -34.11 -8.22
C ALA A 408 21.53 -32.61 -8.16
N HIS A 409 20.58 -31.81 -7.73
CA HIS A 409 20.74 -30.38 -7.56
C HIS A 409 20.99 -30.04 -6.08
N PRO A 410 21.82 -29.02 -5.77
CA PRO A 410 21.96 -28.52 -4.41
C PRO A 410 20.65 -27.92 -3.91
N VAL A 411 20.51 -27.82 -2.58
CA VAL A 411 19.46 -26.98 -1.97
C VAL A 411 19.78 -25.51 -2.27
N THR A 412 18.82 -24.79 -2.80
CA THR A 412 19.02 -23.42 -3.28
C THR A 412 18.26 -22.42 -2.43
N ILE A 413 18.99 -21.46 -1.83
CA ILE A 413 18.47 -20.42 -0.96
C ILE A 413 18.65 -19.07 -1.66
N GLY A 414 17.58 -18.42 -2.06
CA GLY A 414 17.60 -17.07 -2.64
C GLY A 414 17.61 -16.01 -1.55
N LEU A 415 18.54 -15.06 -1.66
CA LEU A 415 18.56 -13.86 -0.83
C LEU A 415 18.03 -12.69 -1.62
N SER A 416 17.14 -11.87 -1.05
CA SER A 416 16.58 -10.72 -1.74
C SER A 416 16.37 -9.53 -0.80
N GLY A 417 16.55 -8.32 -1.32
CA GLY A 417 16.15 -7.11 -0.63
C GLY A 417 14.62 -6.91 -0.58
N TYR A 418 13.84 -7.79 -1.23
CA TYR A 418 12.40 -7.67 -1.36
C TYR A 418 11.70 -8.89 -0.75
N GLY A 419 10.62 -8.66 0.03
CA GLY A 419 9.90 -9.72 0.74
C GLY A 419 8.50 -10.04 0.21
N GLN A 420 8.16 -9.59 -1.02
CA GLN A 420 6.80 -9.71 -1.54
C GLN A 420 6.46 -11.15 -1.98
N ALA A 421 5.16 -11.47 -1.95
CA ALA A 421 4.67 -12.76 -2.42
C ALA A 421 5.01 -13.02 -3.90
N GLU A 422 4.99 -11.97 -4.74
CA GLU A 422 5.38 -12.05 -6.15
C GLU A 422 6.86 -12.39 -6.33
N ASP A 423 7.73 -11.79 -5.52
CA ASP A 423 9.17 -12.07 -5.57
C ASP A 423 9.45 -13.49 -5.12
N ARG A 424 8.77 -13.98 -4.08
CA ARG A 424 8.83 -15.38 -3.64
C ARG A 424 8.29 -16.34 -4.72
N ALA A 425 7.16 -16.01 -5.35
CA ALA A 425 6.59 -16.82 -6.42
C ALA A 425 7.51 -16.87 -7.65
N ARG A 426 8.15 -15.75 -8.00
CA ARG A 426 9.15 -15.68 -9.07
C ARG A 426 10.38 -16.52 -8.76
N ALA A 427 10.90 -16.45 -7.52
CA ALA A 427 12.02 -17.25 -7.06
C ALA A 427 11.69 -18.75 -7.09
N ALA A 428 10.54 -19.17 -6.56
CA ALA A 428 10.06 -20.54 -6.60
C ALA A 428 9.90 -21.04 -8.06
N SER A 429 9.32 -20.21 -8.95
CA SER A 429 9.16 -20.54 -10.37
C SER A 429 10.49 -20.63 -11.10
N ALA A 430 11.53 -19.92 -10.65
CA ALA A 430 12.88 -20.01 -11.18
C ALA A 430 13.63 -21.25 -10.66
N GLY A 431 13.14 -21.89 -9.60
CA GLY A 431 13.69 -23.14 -9.06
C GLY A 431 14.43 -22.99 -7.72
N PHE A 432 14.27 -21.88 -6.99
CA PHE A 432 14.76 -21.80 -5.63
C PHE A 432 13.90 -22.66 -4.70
N ASP A 433 14.55 -23.39 -3.78
CA ASP A 433 13.89 -24.20 -2.78
C ASP A 433 13.45 -23.34 -1.57
N HIS A 434 14.29 -22.35 -1.20
CA HIS A 434 14.04 -21.42 -0.11
C HIS A 434 14.30 -19.98 -0.52
N TYR A 435 13.66 -19.04 0.22
CA TYR A 435 13.76 -17.62 -0.04
C TYR A 435 13.85 -16.86 1.28
N LEU A 436 14.89 -16.07 1.46
CA LEU A 436 15.12 -15.22 2.62
C LEU A 436 15.20 -13.74 2.21
N VAL A 437 14.72 -12.88 3.09
CA VAL A 437 14.78 -11.42 2.89
C VAL A 437 15.98 -10.85 3.64
N LYS A 438 16.77 -10.00 2.97
CA LYS A 438 17.86 -9.27 3.60
C LYS A 438 17.30 -8.15 4.52
N PRO A 439 17.82 -7.92 5.74
CA PRO A 439 18.96 -8.61 6.33
C PRO A 439 18.62 -10.06 6.72
N VAL A 440 19.51 -10.99 6.40
CA VAL A 440 19.27 -12.41 6.63
C VAL A 440 19.44 -12.71 8.12
N ASP A 441 18.47 -13.41 8.70
CA ASP A 441 18.64 -14.01 10.02
C ASP A 441 19.59 -15.22 9.91
N PRO A 442 20.76 -15.18 10.53
CA PRO A 442 21.73 -16.25 10.43
C PRO A 442 21.28 -17.57 11.05
N ASP A 443 20.44 -17.54 12.09
CA ASP A 443 19.91 -18.76 12.69
C ASP A 443 18.90 -19.42 11.74
N ALA A 444 18.05 -18.64 11.05
CA ALA A 444 17.18 -19.14 10.00
C ALA A 444 17.97 -19.71 8.80
N LEU A 445 19.07 -19.05 8.40
CA LEU A 445 19.92 -19.54 7.32
C LEU A 445 20.57 -20.88 7.68
N LEU A 446 21.11 -21.03 8.90
CA LEU A 446 21.68 -22.29 9.38
C LEU A 446 20.64 -23.41 9.46
N ALA A 447 19.43 -23.10 9.93
CA ALA A 447 18.35 -24.08 9.99
C ALA A 447 18.03 -24.65 8.61
N LEU A 448 18.02 -23.82 7.55
CA LEU A 448 17.81 -24.27 6.17
C LEU A 448 18.98 -25.11 5.64
N VAL A 449 20.22 -24.75 5.98
CA VAL A 449 21.42 -25.54 5.61
C VAL A 449 21.42 -26.90 6.32
N ALA A 450 21.00 -26.94 7.57
CA ALA A 450 20.89 -28.18 8.35
C ALA A 450 19.76 -29.09 7.86
N ALA A 451 18.66 -28.52 7.39
CA ALA A 451 17.45 -29.27 6.99
C ALA A 451 17.59 -30.10 5.71
N ARG A 452 18.59 -29.93 4.87
CA ARG A 452 19.02 -30.64 3.64
C ARG A 452 18.08 -31.73 3.04
N VAL A 453 16.84 -31.74 3.38
CA VAL A 453 15.91 -32.80 2.97
C VAL A 453 14.74 -32.21 2.17
#